data_6561470b0949b6598d1feb84c646f427
#
_entry.id   6561470b0949b6598d1feb84c646f427
#
_cell.length_a   1.000
_cell.length_b   1.000
_cell.length_c   1.000
_cell.angle_alpha   90.00
_cell.angle_beta   90.00
_cell.angle_gamma   90.00
#
_symmetry.space_group_name_H-M   'P 1'
#
loop_
_entity.id
_entity.type
_entity.pdbx_description
1 polymer ?
#
loop_
_entity_poly.entity_id
_entity_poly.type
_entity_poly.pdbx_seq_one_letter_code
_entity_poly.pdbx_strand_id
1 'polypeptide(L)'
;MNGSEVVAKSSKGDSKAIELLNQSITIDDVCQINIYNPKRKFNVRYALLEFMWYLSMVPEIGNIGKAASIWKDIADSDGLVHSNYGGCLHRGWDRVVAELVRFPETRRAVIALNQPDTDYGMKDIPCTMFVQFFIRDDKLHMIWNMRSSDFAFGFCNDVAVGMLFMQMMKNELEVWNNHFVDLGSFTYNATSFHCYDHHWSLVFDDYTNEVYDKYELRQHFTWHHAMQNLLYLPSRDMSLDGMWTMVDKFEQENFVGGRL
;
A
#
# COMPACT_ATOMS: atom_id res chain seq x y z
N MET A 1 -17.15 -7.85 18.36
CA MET A 1 -16.69 -9.14 17.76
C MET A 1 -15.63 -9.73 18.69
N ASN A 2 -15.76 -10.98 19.07
CA ASN A 2 -14.77 -11.62 19.94
C ASN A 2 -13.70 -12.26 19.05
N GLY A 3 -12.55 -11.60 18.92
CA GLY A 3 -11.39 -12.19 18.25
C GLY A 3 -10.83 -13.36 19.07
N SER A 4 -10.14 -14.28 18.40
CA SER A 4 -9.43 -15.38 19.06
C SER A 4 -8.05 -14.91 19.51
N GLU A 5 -7.65 -15.25 20.73
CA GLU A 5 -6.27 -15.05 21.17
C GLU A 5 -5.38 -16.09 20.47
N VAL A 6 -4.33 -15.62 19.81
CA VAL A 6 -3.36 -16.46 19.12
C VAL A 6 -1.95 -16.11 19.57
N VAL A 7 -1.03 -17.07 19.49
CA VAL A 7 0.37 -16.85 19.78
C VAL A 7 1.13 -16.81 18.43
N ALA A 8 1.55 -15.60 18.04
CA ALA A 8 2.38 -15.41 16.87
C ALA A 8 3.84 -15.74 17.24
N LYS A 9 4.42 -16.72 16.55
CA LYS A 9 5.83 -17.09 16.70
C LYS A 9 6.69 -16.25 15.78
N SER A 10 7.70 -15.62 16.31
CA SER A 10 8.68 -14.86 15.51
C SER A 10 10.11 -15.14 15.96
N SER A 11 11.09 -14.72 15.16
CA SER A 11 12.50 -14.78 15.54
C SER A 11 12.86 -13.92 16.76
N LYS A 12 11.96 -12.98 17.15
CA LYS A 12 12.10 -12.10 18.32
C LYS A 12 11.40 -12.63 19.56
N GLY A 13 10.80 -13.82 19.50
CA GLY A 13 10.04 -14.45 20.56
C GLY A 13 8.54 -14.53 20.23
N ASP A 14 7.80 -15.22 21.11
CA ASP A 14 6.38 -15.38 20.97
C ASP A 14 5.65 -14.09 21.40
N SER A 15 4.76 -13.57 20.58
CA SER A 15 3.88 -12.45 20.89
C SER A 15 2.44 -12.91 20.90
N LYS A 16 1.66 -12.44 21.85
CA LYS A 16 0.22 -12.64 21.84
C LYS A 16 -0.44 -11.65 20.90
N ALA A 17 -1.48 -12.11 20.20
CA ALA A 17 -2.28 -11.25 19.36
C ALA A 17 -3.77 -11.63 19.50
N ILE A 18 -4.65 -10.66 19.29
CA ILE A 18 -6.06 -10.92 19.02
C ILE A 18 -6.22 -10.96 17.51
N GLU A 19 -6.82 -12.00 17.00
CA GLU A 19 -7.01 -12.25 15.58
C GLU A 19 -8.49 -12.34 15.23
N LEU A 20 -8.87 -11.72 14.13
CA LEU A 20 -10.15 -11.86 13.44
C LEU A 20 -9.89 -12.47 12.08
N LEU A 21 -10.55 -13.59 11.79
CA LEU A 21 -10.43 -14.23 10.47
C LEU A 21 -11.38 -13.59 9.46
N ASN A 22 -10.92 -13.47 8.22
CA ASN A 22 -11.71 -13.09 7.06
C ASN A 22 -12.46 -11.75 7.25
N GLN A 23 -11.70 -10.67 7.47
CA GLN A 23 -12.26 -9.34 7.59
C GLN A 23 -12.25 -8.63 6.24
N SER A 24 -13.32 -7.89 5.98
CA SER A 24 -13.48 -7.04 4.78
C SER A 24 -13.87 -5.63 5.23
N ILE A 25 -13.08 -4.65 4.82
CA ILE A 25 -13.26 -3.24 5.16
C ILE A 25 -13.35 -2.45 3.86
N THR A 26 -14.46 -1.76 3.64
CA THR A 26 -14.66 -0.93 2.45
C THR A 26 -14.57 0.54 2.81
N ILE A 27 -13.83 1.29 2.01
CA ILE A 27 -13.57 2.73 2.16
C ILE A 27 -14.07 3.42 0.90
N ASP A 28 -15.00 4.38 1.06
CA ASP A 28 -15.66 5.06 -0.04
C ASP A 28 -14.90 6.33 -0.48
N ASP A 29 -14.23 7.03 0.44
CA ASP A 29 -13.41 8.20 0.10
C ASP A 29 -11.93 7.80 -0.02
N VAL A 30 -11.52 7.41 -1.21
CA VAL A 30 -10.16 6.93 -1.51
C VAL A 30 -9.10 8.04 -1.60
N CYS A 31 -9.48 9.29 -1.42
CA CYS A 31 -8.54 10.40 -1.27
C CYS A 31 -8.15 10.64 0.20
N GLN A 32 -8.88 10.06 1.14
CA GLN A 32 -8.54 10.13 2.57
C GLN A 32 -7.57 9.01 2.97
N ILE A 33 -6.33 9.12 2.57
CA ILE A 33 -5.29 8.12 2.88
C ILE A 33 -4.80 8.19 4.32
N ASN A 34 -5.23 9.20 5.09
CA ASN A 34 -4.81 9.41 6.47
C ASN A 34 -5.67 8.65 7.44
N ILE A 35 -5.04 8.05 8.45
CA ILE A 35 -5.73 7.62 9.66
C ILE A 35 -5.30 8.54 10.80
N TYR A 36 -6.23 9.37 11.27
CA TYR A 36 -5.96 10.25 12.39
C TYR A 36 -6.23 9.53 13.71
N ASN A 37 -5.17 9.06 14.29
CA ASN A 37 -5.11 8.67 15.69
C ASN A 37 -3.73 9.03 16.19
N PRO A 38 -3.59 10.07 17.05
CA PRO A 38 -2.30 10.52 17.54
C PRO A 38 -1.47 9.42 18.21
N LYS A 39 -2.13 8.43 18.80
CA LYS A 39 -1.47 7.28 19.42
C LYS A 39 -0.89 6.31 18.42
N ARG A 40 -1.56 6.11 17.28
CA ARG A 40 -1.06 5.23 16.19
C ARG A 40 0.14 5.80 15.46
N LYS A 41 0.39 7.11 15.60
CA LYS A 41 1.53 7.80 14.97
C LYS A 41 1.63 7.53 13.48
N PHE A 42 0.48 7.40 12.78
CA PHE A 42 0.48 7.24 11.34
C PHE A 42 1.21 8.42 10.70
N ASN A 43 2.08 8.14 9.76
CA ASN A 43 2.91 9.13 9.09
C ASN A 43 2.69 9.07 7.59
N VAL A 44 1.94 10.03 7.05
CA VAL A 44 1.68 10.13 5.60
C VAL A 44 2.98 10.17 4.79
N ARG A 45 4.00 10.92 5.24
CA ARG A 45 5.29 10.97 4.54
C ARG A 45 5.94 9.59 4.43
N TYR A 46 5.76 8.74 5.46
CA TYR A 46 6.24 7.36 5.39
C TYR A 46 5.43 6.53 4.39
N ALA A 47 4.11 6.67 4.36
CA ALA A 47 3.28 5.97 3.37
C ALA A 47 3.62 6.40 1.93
N LEU A 48 3.89 7.70 1.70
CA LEU A 48 4.37 8.20 0.42
C LEU A 48 5.75 7.63 0.05
N LEU A 49 6.67 7.54 1.03
CA LEU A 49 7.98 6.92 0.81
C LEU A 49 7.85 5.44 0.43
N GLU A 50 6.96 4.71 1.11
CA GLU A 50 6.70 3.30 0.80
C GLU A 50 6.08 3.13 -0.59
N PHE A 51 5.13 3.98 -0.96
CA PHE A 51 4.58 4.03 -2.31
C PHE A 51 5.68 4.27 -3.37
N MET A 52 6.56 5.25 -3.16
CA MET A 52 7.70 5.53 -4.05
C MET A 52 8.67 4.35 -4.11
N TRP A 53 8.88 3.65 -2.99
CA TRP A 53 9.73 2.46 -2.95
C TRP A 53 9.13 1.30 -3.76
N TYR A 54 7.82 1.10 -3.71
CA TYR A 54 7.16 0.13 -4.61
C TYR A 54 7.31 0.54 -6.08
N LEU A 55 7.10 1.81 -6.41
CA LEU A 55 7.27 2.30 -7.78
C LEU A 55 8.71 2.14 -8.31
N SER A 56 9.71 2.15 -7.44
CA SER A 56 11.10 1.90 -7.84
C SER A 56 11.37 0.46 -8.26
N MET A 57 10.54 -0.50 -7.85
CA MET A 57 10.73 -1.94 -8.05
C MET A 57 12.07 -2.49 -7.51
N VAL A 58 12.72 -1.75 -6.62
CA VAL A 58 14.02 -2.07 -6.03
C VAL A 58 13.79 -2.80 -4.71
N PRO A 59 14.09 -4.11 -4.59
CA PRO A 59 13.80 -4.90 -3.40
C PRO A 59 14.75 -4.63 -2.23
N GLU A 60 15.86 -3.93 -2.46
CA GLU A 60 16.81 -3.57 -1.41
C GLU A 60 16.19 -2.57 -0.44
N ILE A 61 16.38 -2.81 0.85
CA ILE A 61 15.80 -1.99 1.92
C ILE A 61 16.38 -0.57 1.99
N GLY A 62 17.61 -0.35 1.52
CA GLY A 62 18.25 0.96 1.37
C GLY A 62 17.70 2.07 2.27
N ASN A 63 17.06 3.03 1.65
CA ASN A 63 16.47 4.19 2.33
C ASN A 63 15.22 3.86 3.16
N ILE A 64 14.36 2.94 2.72
CA ILE A 64 13.15 2.59 3.49
C ILE A 64 13.51 1.93 4.83
N GLY A 65 14.60 1.17 4.87
CA GLY A 65 15.13 0.59 6.11
C GLY A 65 15.66 1.63 7.11
N LYS A 66 15.94 2.86 6.67
CA LYS A 66 16.27 4.01 7.56
C LYS A 66 15.01 4.63 8.14
N ALA A 67 13.91 4.64 7.39
CA ALA A 67 12.63 5.22 7.82
C ALA A 67 11.87 4.30 8.77
N ALA A 68 11.91 2.97 8.55
CA ALA A 68 11.23 1.99 9.39
C ALA A 68 12.12 0.77 9.61
N SER A 69 12.39 0.47 10.89
CA SER A 69 13.30 -0.62 11.28
C SER A 69 12.76 -2.01 10.93
N ILE A 70 11.45 -2.15 10.78
CA ILE A 70 10.81 -3.43 10.42
C ILE A 70 11.42 -4.03 9.15
N TRP A 71 11.76 -3.21 8.17
CA TRP A 71 12.37 -3.66 6.93
C TRP A 71 13.72 -4.34 7.14
N LYS A 72 14.52 -3.85 8.11
CA LYS A 72 15.79 -4.49 8.50
C LYS A 72 15.57 -5.83 9.19
N ASP A 73 14.47 -5.95 9.91
CA ASP A 73 14.16 -7.17 10.66
C ASP A 73 13.71 -8.31 9.75
N ILE A 74 12.99 -7.98 8.66
CA ILE A 74 12.46 -8.98 7.72
C ILE A 74 13.35 -9.21 6.49
N ALA A 75 14.31 -8.32 6.21
CA ALA A 75 15.26 -8.50 5.12
C ALA A 75 16.07 -9.78 5.29
N ASP A 76 16.39 -10.43 4.19
CA ASP A 76 17.32 -11.54 4.16
C ASP A 76 18.78 -11.08 4.38
N SER A 77 19.73 -12.02 4.28
CA SER A 77 21.17 -11.73 4.50
C SER A 77 21.74 -10.71 3.51
N ASP A 78 21.15 -10.62 2.33
CA ASP A 78 21.60 -9.74 1.25
C ASP A 78 20.92 -8.37 1.28
N GLY A 79 20.07 -8.14 2.28
CA GLY A 79 19.32 -6.90 2.46
C GLY A 79 18.14 -6.75 1.51
N LEU A 80 17.62 -7.86 0.98
CA LEU A 80 16.49 -7.90 0.09
C LEU A 80 15.18 -8.16 0.84
N VAL A 81 14.10 -7.56 0.35
CA VAL A 81 12.75 -7.73 0.87
C VAL A 81 11.81 -8.10 -0.28
N HIS A 82 11.18 -9.26 -0.18
CA HIS A 82 10.32 -9.80 -1.23
C HIS A 82 8.93 -9.13 -1.28
N SER A 83 8.56 -8.40 -0.23
CA SER A 83 7.35 -7.58 -0.18
C SER A 83 7.43 -6.25 -0.93
N ASN A 84 8.51 -5.97 -1.69
CA ASN A 84 8.43 -4.91 -2.68
C ASN A 84 7.54 -5.36 -3.85
N TYR A 85 6.26 -4.99 -3.78
CA TYR A 85 5.26 -5.42 -4.75
C TYR A 85 5.41 -4.76 -6.13
N GLY A 86 6.24 -3.72 -6.25
CA GLY A 86 6.39 -2.91 -7.44
C GLY A 86 6.64 -3.70 -8.71
N GLY A 87 7.58 -4.65 -8.66
CA GLY A 87 7.88 -5.50 -9.82
C GLY A 87 6.72 -6.37 -10.28
N CYS A 88 5.91 -6.91 -9.34
CA CYS A 88 4.73 -7.69 -9.69
C CYS A 88 3.60 -6.80 -10.23
N LEU A 89 3.38 -5.65 -9.61
CA LEU A 89 2.41 -4.66 -10.06
C LEU A 89 2.75 -4.20 -11.48
N HIS A 90 4.00 -3.82 -11.73
CA HIS A 90 4.45 -3.37 -13.04
C HIS A 90 4.22 -4.42 -14.14
N ARG A 91 4.62 -5.66 -13.91
CA ARG A 91 4.42 -6.75 -14.89
C ARG A 91 2.95 -7.00 -15.24
N GLY A 92 2.03 -6.74 -14.31
CA GLY A 92 0.59 -6.94 -14.51
C GLY A 92 -0.15 -5.70 -14.98
N TRP A 93 0.45 -4.51 -14.85
CA TRP A 93 -0.24 -3.23 -14.98
C TRP A 93 -0.85 -3.00 -16.35
N ASP A 94 -0.03 -3.01 -17.41
CA ASP A 94 -0.50 -2.75 -18.78
C ASP A 94 -1.56 -3.76 -19.24
N ARG A 95 -1.41 -5.02 -18.81
CA ARG A 95 -2.40 -6.07 -19.10
C ARG A 95 -3.74 -5.77 -18.44
N VAL A 96 -3.72 -5.29 -17.21
CA VAL A 96 -4.95 -4.92 -16.47
C VAL A 96 -5.59 -3.68 -17.08
N VAL A 97 -4.79 -2.67 -17.42
CA VAL A 97 -5.28 -1.48 -18.16
C VAL A 97 -5.97 -1.89 -19.45
N ALA A 98 -5.30 -2.69 -20.29
CA ALA A 98 -5.85 -3.16 -21.56
C ALA A 98 -7.14 -3.98 -21.38
N GLU A 99 -7.22 -4.80 -20.35
CA GLU A 99 -8.41 -5.59 -20.01
C GLU A 99 -9.59 -4.70 -19.60
N LEU A 100 -9.35 -3.68 -18.75
CA LEU A 100 -10.38 -2.72 -18.30
C LEU A 100 -10.88 -1.85 -19.45
N VAL A 101 -9.99 -1.39 -20.32
CA VAL A 101 -10.37 -0.58 -21.50
C VAL A 101 -11.18 -1.40 -22.50
N ARG A 102 -10.76 -2.64 -22.78
CA ARG A 102 -11.43 -3.48 -23.76
C ARG A 102 -12.74 -4.08 -23.26
N PHE A 103 -12.80 -4.39 -21.96
CA PHE A 103 -13.94 -5.05 -21.31
C PHE A 103 -14.22 -4.37 -19.96
N PRO A 104 -14.87 -3.19 -19.92
CA PRO A 104 -15.07 -2.44 -18.68
C PRO A 104 -15.72 -3.25 -17.55
N GLU A 105 -16.67 -4.14 -17.88
CA GLU A 105 -17.36 -4.99 -16.90
C GLU A 105 -16.61 -6.27 -16.54
N THR A 106 -15.34 -6.39 -16.94
CA THR A 106 -14.52 -7.58 -16.69
C THR A 106 -14.44 -7.96 -15.21
N ARG A 107 -14.16 -9.22 -14.94
CA ARG A 107 -13.79 -9.77 -13.62
C ARG A 107 -12.37 -10.36 -13.63
N ARG A 108 -11.59 -10.07 -14.70
CA ARG A 108 -10.26 -10.66 -14.94
C ARG A 108 -9.12 -9.65 -14.74
N ALA A 109 -9.43 -8.41 -14.36
CA ALA A 109 -8.43 -7.37 -14.10
C ALA A 109 -7.72 -7.61 -12.75
N VAL A 110 -6.90 -8.65 -12.69
CA VAL A 110 -6.22 -9.14 -11.48
C VAL A 110 -4.71 -9.10 -11.67
N ILE A 111 -3.98 -8.64 -10.65
CA ILE A 111 -2.52 -8.76 -10.54
C ILE A 111 -2.21 -9.62 -9.31
N ALA A 112 -1.58 -10.78 -9.51
CA ALA A 112 -1.07 -11.62 -8.43
C ALA A 112 0.25 -11.07 -7.91
N LEU A 113 0.37 -10.94 -6.60
CA LEU A 113 1.56 -10.42 -5.92
C LEU A 113 2.33 -11.53 -5.19
N ASN A 114 1.61 -12.49 -4.62
CA ASN A 114 2.21 -13.73 -4.16
C ASN A 114 2.40 -14.65 -5.37
N GLN A 115 3.64 -15.00 -5.67
CA GLN A 115 3.98 -15.81 -6.83
C GLN A 115 3.97 -17.31 -6.48
N PRO A 116 3.68 -18.20 -7.46
CA PRO A 116 3.66 -19.65 -7.21
C PRO A 116 5.00 -20.23 -6.77
N ASP A 117 6.10 -19.58 -7.10
CA ASP A 117 7.48 -19.96 -6.76
C ASP A 117 8.00 -19.28 -5.48
N THR A 118 7.12 -18.67 -4.69
CA THR A 118 7.49 -18.08 -3.40
C THR A 118 8.11 -19.15 -2.50
N ASP A 119 9.37 -18.95 -2.11
CA ASP A 119 10.05 -19.82 -1.16
C ASP A 119 9.61 -19.50 0.27
N TYR A 120 8.90 -20.41 0.88
CA TYR A 120 8.44 -20.27 2.28
C TYR A 120 9.57 -20.37 3.32
N GLY A 121 10.81 -20.63 2.90
CA GLY A 121 11.99 -20.51 3.74
C GLY A 121 12.53 -19.08 3.87
N MET A 122 12.07 -18.14 3.05
CA MET A 122 12.43 -16.73 3.14
C MET A 122 11.90 -16.11 4.44
N LYS A 123 12.60 -15.10 4.95
CA LYS A 123 12.12 -14.34 6.11
C LYS A 123 10.89 -13.51 5.79
N ASP A 124 10.88 -12.88 4.61
CA ASP A 124 9.81 -12.02 4.14
C ASP A 124 8.99 -12.74 3.07
N ILE A 125 7.81 -13.17 3.45
CA ILE A 125 6.83 -13.75 2.54
C ILE A 125 5.75 -12.69 2.28
N PRO A 126 5.47 -12.29 1.02
CA PRO A 126 4.48 -11.30 0.69
C PRO A 126 3.15 -11.49 1.41
N CYS A 127 2.68 -10.47 2.09
CA CYS A 127 1.39 -10.48 2.78
C CYS A 127 0.24 -10.22 1.82
N THR A 128 0.46 -9.40 0.79
CA THR A 128 -0.54 -9.17 -0.26
C THR A 128 -0.54 -10.32 -1.25
N MET A 129 -1.71 -10.93 -1.44
CA MET A 129 -1.89 -12.08 -2.34
C MET A 129 -2.14 -11.63 -3.77
N PHE A 130 -3.09 -10.74 -3.96
CA PHE A 130 -3.44 -10.16 -5.24
C PHE A 130 -4.22 -8.87 -5.05
N VAL A 131 -4.26 -8.06 -6.12
CA VAL A 131 -5.13 -6.91 -6.26
C VAL A 131 -6.03 -7.09 -7.46
N GLN A 132 -7.26 -6.60 -7.38
CA GLN A 132 -8.24 -6.73 -8.45
C GLN A 132 -8.98 -5.41 -8.65
N PHE A 133 -9.17 -5.02 -9.91
CA PHE A 133 -9.86 -3.81 -10.31
C PHE A 133 -11.18 -4.12 -10.99
N PHE A 134 -12.16 -3.25 -10.79
CA PHE A 134 -13.46 -3.32 -11.41
C PHE A 134 -13.91 -1.94 -11.85
N ILE A 135 -14.59 -1.85 -12.99
CA ILE A 135 -15.37 -0.67 -13.35
C ILE A 135 -16.84 -1.07 -13.22
N ARG A 136 -17.57 -0.36 -12.37
CA ARG A 136 -19.03 -0.52 -12.18
C ARG A 136 -19.66 0.86 -12.03
N ASP A 137 -20.78 1.09 -12.72
CA ASP A 137 -21.48 2.39 -12.68
C ASP A 137 -20.53 3.57 -12.95
N ASP A 138 -19.67 3.42 -13.97
CA ASP A 138 -18.64 4.39 -14.39
C ASP A 138 -17.64 4.76 -13.28
N LYS A 139 -17.47 3.87 -12.28
CA LYS A 139 -16.51 4.04 -11.18
C LYS A 139 -15.51 2.92 -11.14
N LEU A 140 -14.25 3.28 -10.94
CA LEU A 140 -13.18 2.33 -10.66
C LEU A 140 -13.21 1.91 -9.20
N HIS A 141 -13.27 0.62 -8.95
CA HIS A 141 -13.16 0.00 -7.63
C HIS A 141 -11.91 -0.86 -7.56
N MET A 142 -11.34 -0.98 -6.37
CA MET A 142 -10.18 -1.86 -6.14
C MET A 142 -10.42 -2.73 -4.92
N ILE A 143 -10.04 -4.01 -5.04
CA ILE A 143 -10.00 -4.96 -3.93
C ILE A 143 -8.55 -5.38 -3.70
N TRP A 144 -8.08 -5.19 -2.47
CA TRP A 144 -6.74 -5.56 -2.01
C TRP A 144 -6.83 -6.74 -1.05
N ASN A 145 -6.20 -7.86 -1.40
CA ASN A 145 -6.35 -9.10 -0.64
C ASN A 145 -5.05 -9.47 0.08
N MET A 146 -5.13 -9.55 1.41
CA MET A 146 -4.04 -9.88 2.31
C MET A 146 -4.23 -11.27 2.92
N ARG A 147 -3.15 -12.09 2.99
CA ARG A 147 -3.17 -13.30 3.81
C ARG A 147 -3.08 -12.97 5.30
N SER A 148 -2.40 -11.86 5.63
CA SER A 148 -2.12 -11.44 7.01
C SER A 148 -1.93 -9.94 7.06
N SER A 149 -2.51 -9.26 8.06
CA SER A 149 -2.41 -7.83 8.25
C SER A 149 -2.39 -7.46 9.73
N ASP A 150 -1.37 -6.70 10.16
CA ASP A 150 -1.34 -6.07 11.46
C ASP A 150 -2.23 -4.82 11.46
N PHE A 151 -3.22 -4.81 12.33
CA PHE A 151 -4.17 -3.72 12.44
C PHE A 151 -3.52 -2.40 12.90
N ALA A 152 -2.49 -2.47 13.72
CA ALA A 152 -1.92 -1.26 14.31
C ALA A 152 -1.14 -0.39 13.30
N PHE A 153 -0.29 -1.00 12.49
CA PHE A 153 0.59 -0.28 11.55
C PHE A 153 0.43 -0.73 10.10
N GLY A 154 0.51 -2.04 9.83
CA GLY A 154 0.47 -2.58 8.46
C GLY A 154 -0.78 -2.14 7.72
N PHE A 155 -1.95 -2.36 8.30
CA PHE A 155 -3.24 -1.97 7.72
C PHE A 155 -3.26 -0.50 7.27
N CYS A 156 -2.78 0.42 8.09
CA CYS A 156 -2.84 1.85 7.79
C CYS A 156 -1.99 2.20 6.57
N ASN A 157 -0.77 1.65 6.49
CA ASN A 157 0.14 1.90 5.37
C ASN A 157 -0.32 1.19 4.10
N ASP A 158 -0.73 -0.07 4.20
CA ASP A 158 -1.25 -0.84 3.06
C ASP A 158 -2.47 -0.17 2.41
N VAL A 159 -3.41 0.35 3.24
CA VAL A 159 -4.59 1.07 2.76
C VAL A 159 -4.19 2.36 2.05
N ALA A 160 -3.31 3.17 2.66
CA ALA A 160 -2.85 4.41 2.05
C ALA A 160 -2.18 4.15 0.70
N VAL A 161 -1.24 3.22 0.64
CA VAL A 161 -0.53 2.83 -0.59
C VAL A 161 -1.47 2.22 -1.62
N GLY A 162 -2.40 1.36 -1.20
CA GLY A 162 -3.39 0.75 -2.09
C GLY A 162 -4.30 1.77 -2.75
N MET A 163 -4.77 2.77 -1.98
CA MET A 163 -5.58 3.87 -2.51
C MET A 163 -4.80 4.72 -3.52
N LEU A 164 -3.50 4.95 -3.30
CA LEU A 164 -2.65 5.66 -4.27
C LEU A 164 -2.49 4.85 -5.57
N PHE A 165 -2.32 3.54 -5.51
CA PHE A 165 -2.33 2.69 -6.70
C PHE A 165 -3.67 2.71 -7.42
N MET A 166 -4.79 2.77 -6.70
CA MET A 166 -6.11 2.90 -7.31
C MET A 166 -6.27 4.23 -8.06
N GLN A 167 -5.84 5.35 -7.46
CA GLN A 167 -5.85 6.66 -8.11
C GLN A 167 -4.94 6.68 -9.35
N MET A 168 -3.76 6.05 -9.27
CA MET A 168 -2.84 5.94 -10.40
C MET A 168 -3.45 5.10 -11.54
N MET A 169 -4.18 4.02 -11.23
CA MET A 169 -4.90 3.23 -12.25
C MET A 169 -5.98 4.06 -12.95
N LYS A 170 -6.74 4.87 -12.19
CA LYS A 170 -7.70 5.82 -12.78
C LYS A 170 -7.00 6.76 -13.78
N ASN A 171 -5.90 7.37 -13.37
CA ASN A 171 -5.13 8.27 -14.23
C ASN A 171 -4.62 7.57 -15.50
N GLU A 172 -4.18 6.32 -15.39
CA GLU A 172 -3.74 5.50 -16.52
C GLU A 172 -4.85 5.29 -17.55
N LEU A 173 -6.06 4.99 -17.08
CA LEU A 173 -7.23 4.81 -17.94
C LEU A 173 -7.59 6.12 -18.67
N GLU A 174 -7.52 7.26 -17.98
CA GLU A 174 -7.87 8.56 -18.54
C GLU A 174 -6.82 9.09 -19.52
N VAL A 175 -5.56 9.16 -19.09
CA VAL A 175 -4.49 9.84 -19.85
C VAL A 175 -4.12 9.09 -21.12
N TRP A 176 -3.95 7.78 -21.03
CA TRP A 176 -3.43 6.98 -22.13
C TRP A 176 -4.52 6.30 -22.96
N ASN A 177 -5.68 6.11 -22.39
CA ASN A 177 -6.73 5.33 -23.04
C ASN A 177 -8.02 6.13 -23.27
N ASN A 178 -8.06 7.40 -22.84
CA ASN A 178 -9.25 8.26 -22.96
C ASN A 178 -10.51 7.59 -22.41
N HIS A 179 -10.33 6.77 -21.35
CA HIS A 179 -11.39 6.04 -20.68
C HIS A 179 -11.65 6.67 -19.31
N PHE A 180 -12.63 7.57 -19.26
CA PHE A 180 -12.94 8.37 -18.09
C PHE A 180 -13.81 7.59 -17.10
N VAL A 181 -13.35 7.48 -15.86
CA VAL A 181 -14.06 6.85 -14.75
C VAL A 181 -13.89 7.68 -13.49
N ASP A 182 -14.88 7.68 -12.62
CA ASP A 182 -14.74 8.23 -11.28
C ASP A 182 -14.06 7.24 -10.33
N LEU A 183 -13.58 7.72 -9.18
CA LEU A 183 -13.13 6.86 -8.11
C LEU A 183 -14.35 6.26 -7.39
N GLY A 184 -14.36 4.95 -7.28
CA GLY A 184 -15.33 4.18 -6.49
C GLY A 184 -14.77 3.85 -5.11
N SER A 185 -15.01 2.63 -4.62
CA SER A 185 -14.56 2.17 -3.31
C SER A 185 -13.27 1.37 -3.37
N PHE A 186 -12.47 1.48 -2.32
CA PHE A 186 -11.34 0.60 -2.03
C PHE A 186 -11.75 -0.41 -0.96
N THR A 187 -11.66 -1.70 -1.25
CA THR A 187 -11.96 -2.76 -0.29
C THR A 187 -10.69 -3.49 0.11
N TYR A 188 -10.41 -3.51 1.39
CA TYR A 188 -9.29 -4.23 1.98
C TYR A 188 -9.79 -5.52 2.64
N ASN A 189 -9.36 -6.67 2.12
CA ASN A 189 -9.65 -7.97 2.67
C ASN A 189 -8.42 -8.52 3.39
N ALA A 190 -8.59 -8.97 4.63
CA ALA A 190 -7.55 -9.62 5.41
C ALA A 190 -8.03 -10.99 5.91
N THR A 191 -7.37 -12.05 5.45
CA THR A 191 -7.69 -13.43 5.90
C THR A 191 -7.37 -13.59 7.38
N SER A 192 -6.21 -13.11 7.84
CA SER A 192 -5.86 -12.93 9.25
C SER A 192 -5.67 -11.45 9.54
N PHE A 193 -6.57 -10.87 10.31
CA PHE A 193 -6.51 -9.48 10.74
C PHE A 193 -6.25 -9.44 12.23
N HIS A 194 -5.05 -9.02 12.63
CA HIS A 194 -4.58 -9.20 14.00
C HIS A 194 -3.99 -7.93 14.60
N CYS A 195 -3.98 -7.88 15.93
CA CYS A 195 -3.33 -6.82 16.71
C CYS A 195 -2.52 -7.45 17.85
N TYR A 196 -1.24 -7.16 17.88
CA TYR A 196 -0.35 -7.63 18.92
C TYR A 196 -0.64 -6.97 20.28
N ASP A 197 -0.42 -7.69 21.37
CA ASP A 197 -0.70 -7.24 22.74
C ASP A 197 -0.01 -5.93 23.11
N HIS A 198 1.22 -5.75 22.69
CA HIS A 198 1.99 -4.52 22.92
C HIS A 198 1.50 -3.31 22.11
N HIS A 199 0.57 -3.51 21.15
CA HIS A 199 -0.06 -2.44 20.36
C HIS A 199 -1.49 -2.12 20.80
N TRP A 200 -2.09 -2.85 21.75
CA TRP A 200 -3.49 -2.66 22.11
C TRP A 200 -3.80 -1.23 22.58
N SER A 201 -2.90 -0.62 23.36
CA SER A 201 -3.07 0.77 23.79
C SER A 201 -3.10 1.80 22.66
N LEU A 202 -2.64 1.42 21.47
CA LEU A 202 -2.63 2.30 20.30
C LEU A 202 -3.97 2.29 19.55
N VAL A 203 -4.78 1.24 19.72
CA VAL A 203 -5.90 0.95 18.83
C VAL A 203 -7.27 0.86 19.53
N PHE A 204 -7.31 0.70 20.85
CA PHE A 204 -8.57 0.50 21.59
C PHE A 204 -9.10 1.75 22.32
N ASP A 205 -8.54 2.93 22.04
CA ASP A 205 -9.06 4.17 22.61
C ASP A 205 -10.06 4.86 21.67
N ASP A 206 -10.88 5.75 22.23
CA ASP A 206 -11.85 6.55 21.51
C ASP A 206 -11.17 7.43 20.46
N TYR A 207 -11.79 7.47 19.27
CA TYR A 207 -11.36 8.29 18.15
C TYR A 207 -12.16 9.59 18.11
N THR A 208 -11.49 10.70 17.77
CA THR A 208 -12.16 11.94 17.42
C THR A 208 -12.39 11.97 15.92
N ASN A 209 -13.60 12.34 15.49
CA ASN A 209 -13.92 12.58 14.08
C ASN A 209 -13.41 13.98 13.69
N GLU A 210 -12.17 14.06 13.22
CA GLU A 210 -11.62 15.30 12.66
C GLU A 210 -11.65 15.26 11.14
N VAL A 211 -11.72 16.43 10.51
CA VAL A 211 -11.64 16.57 9.05
C VAL A 211 -10.17 16.44 8.63
N TYR A 212 -9.92 15.66 7.58
CA TYR A 212 -8.56 15.36 7.12
C TYR A 212 -8.27 15.98 5.77
N ASP A 213 -7.00 16.26 5.54
CA ASP A 213 -6.50 16.65 4.23
C ASP A 213 -6.71 15.51 3.23
N LYS A 214 -7.19 15.88 2.04
CA LYS A 214 -7.32 14.94 0.93
C LYS A 214 -6.03 14.85 0.15
N TYR A 215 -5.66 13.64 -0.20
CA TYR A 215 -4.50 13.33 -1.03
C TYR A 215 -5.00 12.76 -2.36
N GLU A 216 -5.09 13.62 -3.35
CA GLU A 216 -5.49 13.25 -4.71
C GLU A 216 -4.30 13.40 -5.65
N LEU A 217 -3.92 12.29 -6.30
CA LEU A 217 -2.87 12.30 -7.32
C LEU A 217 -3.31 13.13 -8.52
N ARG A 218 -2.44 14.01 -8.99
CA ARG A 218 -2.68 14.78 -10.22
C ARG A 218 -2.86 13.82 -11.40
N GLN A 219 -3.74 14.19 -12.33
CA GLN A 219 -4.10 13.36 -13.49
C GLN A 219 -2.90 12.86 -14.30
N HIS A 220 -1.82 13.63 -14.41
CA HIS A 220 -0.62 13.21 -15.15
C HIS A 220 0.18 12.11 -14.44
N PHE A 221 -0.09 11.81 -13.16
CA PHE A 221 0.66 10.81 -12.41
C PHE A 221 0.20 9.40 -12.77
N THR A 222 0.86 8.80 -13.74
CA THR A 222 0.67 7.45 -14.25
C THR A 222 1.89 6.59 -13.94
N TRP A 223 1.82 5.29 -14.19
CA TRP A 223 3.00 4.42 -14.06
C TRP A 223 4.17 4.88 -14.94
N HIS A 224 3.86 5.27 -16.18
CA HIS A 224 4.86 5.77 -17.12
C HIS A 224 5.54 7.05 -16.59
N HIS A 225 4.76 7.98 -16.04
CA HIS A 225 5.31 9.20 -15.40
C HIS A 225 6.20 8.85 -14.20
N ALA A 226 5.76 7.92 -13.34
CA ALA A 226 6.53 7.47 -12.20
C ALA A 226 7.87 6.85 -12.62
N MET A 227 7.87 6.00 -13.65
CA MET A 227 9.07 5.37 -14.19
C MET A 227 10.09 6.39 -14.69
N GLN A 228 9.64 7.46 -15.33
CA GLN A 228 10.53 8.50 -15.85
C GLN A 228 11.14 9.37 -14.75
N ASN A 229 10.41 9.60 -13.64
CA ASN A 229 10.78 10.61 -12.65
C ASN A 229 11.30 10.03 -11.32
N LEU A 230 10.93 8.77 -10.99
CA LEU A 230 11.22 8.18 -9.68
C LEU A 230 12.27 7.07 -9.68
N LEU A 231 12.67 6.56 -10.85
CA LEU A 231 13.57 5.40 -11.00
C LEU A 231 14.88 5.50 -10.21
N TYR A 232 15.35 6.69 -9.87
CA TYR A 232 16.65 6.89 -9.24
C TYR A 232 16.57 7.27 -7.76
N LEU A 233 15.39 7.59 -7.25
CA LEU A 233 15.26 8.20 -5.94
C LEU A 233 15.45 7.22 -4.76
N PRO A 234 14.83 6.04 -4.76
CA PRO A 234 14.99 5.10 -3.64
C PRO A 234 16.29 4.30 -3.66
N SER A 235 16.98 4.19 -4.80
CA SER A 235 18.18 3.37 -4.98
C SER A 235 19.47 4.05 -4.53
N ARG A 236 19.45 5.35 -4.24
CA ARG A 236 20.64 6.09 -3.76
C ARG A 236 20.71 6.06 -2.25
N ASP A 237 21.91 5.86 -1.72
CA ASP A 237 22.15 6.04 -0.29
C ASP A 237 22.00 7.53 0.06
N MET A 238 20.89 7.88 0.69
CA MET A 238 20.54 9.25 1.07
C MET A 238 20.65 9.42 2.58
N SER A 239 20.93 10.63 3.03
CA SER A 239 20.71 11.01 4.43
C SER A 239 19.20 10.95 4.74
N LEU A 240 18.84 10.78 6.01
CA LEU A 240 17.44 10.78 6.43
C LEU A 240 16.72 12.10 6.04
N ASP A 241 17.38 13.24 6.22
CA ASP A 241 16.85 14.55 5.83
C ASP A 241 16.69 14.68 4.31
N GLY A 242 17.65 14.18 3.54
CA GLY A 242 17.58 14.17 2.08
C GLY A 242 16.40 13.33 1.58
N MET A 243 16.14 12.21 2.22
CA MET A 243 15.01 11.35 1.90
C MET A 243 13.67 12.05 2.19
N TRP A 244 13.54 12.72 3.33
CA TRP A 244 12.32 13.48 3.65
C TRP A 244 12.11 14.69 2.73
N THR A 245 13.16 15.39 2.36
CA THR A 245 13.09 16.46 1.36
C THR A 245 12.57 15.93 0.02
N MET A 246 12.99 14.75 -0.37
CA MET A 246 12.53 14.09 -1.60
C MET A 246 11.04 13.76 -1.52
N VAL A 247 10.57 13.22 -0.39
CA VAL A 247 9.14 12.92 -0.18
C VAL A 247 8.29 14.19 -0.23
N ASP A 248 8.75 15.27 0.40
CA ASP A 248 8.04 16.56 0.37
C ASP A 248 7.95 17.12 -1.05
N LYS A 249 9.03 17.02 -1.82
CA LYS A 249 9.03 17.41 -3.23
C LYS A 249 8.06 16.55 -4.04
N PHE A 250 8.07 15.24 -3.83
CA PHE A 250 7.14 14.32 -4.48
C PHE A 250 5.68 14.70 -4.19
N GLU A 251 5.36 14.99 -2.91
CA GLU A 251 4.03 15.42 -2.50
C GLU A 251 3.61 16.71 -3.22
N GLN A 252 4.47 17.73 -3.22
CA GLN A 252 4.19 19.03 -3.85
C GLN A 252 3.95 18.92 -5.36
N GLU A 253 4.72 18.11 -6.06
CA GLU A 253 4.66 17.97 -7.52
C GLU A 253 3.49 17.11 -7.99
N ASN A 254 3.06 16.12 -7.22
CA ASN A 254 2.17 15.07 -7.70
C ASN A 254 0.79 15.03 -7.04
N PHE A 255 0.54 15.84 -6.00
CA PHE A 255 -0.78 15.90 -5.37
C PHE A 255 -1.51 17.22 -5.59
N VAL A 256 -2.83 17.14 -5.66
CA VAL A 256 -3.73 18.31 -5.59
C VAL A 256 -3.93 18.62 -4.12
N GLY A 257 -3.61 19.84 -3.68
CA GLY A 257 -3.88 20.28 -2.30
C GLY A 257 -2.93 19.74 -1.23
N GLY A 258 -1.74 19.29 -1.59
CA GLY A 258 -0.70 18.93 -0.63
C GLY A 258 -0.41 20.07 0.37
N ARG A 259 0.13 19.76 1.54
CA ARG A 259 0.40 20.74 2.61
C ARG A 259 1.04 22.01 2.06
N LEU A 260 0.36 23.15 2.24
CA LEU A 260 0.93 24.49 2.04
C LEU A 260 1.91 24.81 3.16
#